data_55dcf5b05f00f3ac0e22c7c5839a904c
#
_entry.id   55dcf5b05f00f3ac0e22c7c5839a904c
#
_cell.length_a   1.000
_cell.length_b   1.000
_cell.length_c   1.000
_cell.angle_alpha   90.00
_cell.angle_beta   90.00
_cell.angle_gamma   90.00
#
_symmetry.space_group_name_H-M   'P 1'
#
loop_
_entity.id
_entity.type
_entity.pdbx_description
1 polymer ?
#
loop_
_entity_poly.entity_id
_entity_poly.type
_entity_poly.pdbx_seq_one_letter_code
_entity_poly.pdbx_strand_id
1 'polypeptide(L)'
;MKRLILFVFILGLTKLNAQIHEVGVFLGGSNYIGDIGKTNYINPNELAYGLVYKWNKSPRHAYRISYTQAKISGNDLNSSEKARIQRGYNFVNNIREISAGFEFNFFDFNLHEFGNRVTPYIYTGLAYTNYDEIYIVNGTSKVDKNSSTFGIPMTLGIKSNITPDLILAGEIGVRYTFTDNLDGSNPKNESFKKYQFGNLDSKDWYVFTGISLTYTFGNKPCYCAD
;
A
#
# COMPACT_ATOMS: atom_id res chain seq x y z
N MET A 1 32.13 -0.63 16.42
CA MET A 1 30.93 -1.25 15.79
C MET A 1 30.29 -0.36 14.72
N LYS A 2 29.95 0.92 14.96
CA LYS A 2 29.33 1.80 13.94
C LYS A 2 30.14 1.95 12.63
N ARG A 3 31.48 2.03 12.72
CA ARG A 3 32.36 2.12 11.53
C ARG A 3 32.45 0.81 10.74
N LEU A 4 32.29 -0.35 11.39
CA LEU A 4 32.25 -1.66 10.73
C LEU A 4 30.97 -1.86 9.93
N ILE A 5 29.83 -1.41 10.47
CA ILE A 5 28.54 -1.45 9.80
C ILE A 5 28.54 -0.57 8.54
N LEU A 6 29.15 0.64 8.63
CA LEU A 6 29.31 1.53 7.48
C LEU A 6 30.19 0.92 6.38
N PHE A 7 31.25 0.18 6.76
CA PHE A 7 32.16 -0.48 5.82
C PHE A 7 31.50 -1.68 5.11
N VAL A 8 30.68 -2.47 5.82
CA VAL A 8 29.88 -3.55 5.25
C VAL A 8 28.81 -3.01 4.29
N PHE A 9 28.22 -1.85 4.62
CA PHE A 9 27.24 -1.19 3.75
C PHE A 9 27.89 -0.66 2.45
N ILE A 10 29.10 -0.11 2.52
CA ILE A 10 29.86 0.39 1.36
C ILE A 10 30.36 -0.78 0.48
N LEU A 11 30.78 -1.91 1.06
CA LEU A 11 31.19 -3.10 0.30
C LEU A 11 30.02 -3.81 -0.39
N GLY A 12 28.78 -3.67 0.14
CA GLY A 12 27.56 -4.18 -0.49
C GLY A 12 27.17 -3.44 -1.78
N LEU A 13 27.64 -2.20 -1.95
CA LEU A 13 27.31 -1.36 -3.11
C LEU A 13 28.18 -1.63 -4.36
N THR A 14 29.28 -2.37 -4.24
CA THR A 14 30.24 -2.55 -5.34
C THR A 14 29.93 -3.71 -6.30
N LYS A 15 28.84 -4.46 -6.10
CA LYS A 15 28.43 -5.59 -6.95
C LYS A 15 27.06 -5.40 -7.63
N LEU A 16 26.65 -4.14 -7.88
CA LEU A 16 25.39 -3.81 -8.56
C LEU A 16 25.54 -3.76 -10.10
N ASN A 17 26.38 -4.62 -10.65
CA ASN A 17 26.52 -4.71 -12.11
C ASN A 17 25.35 -5.52 -12.69
N ALA A 18 24.69 -4.95 -13.67
CA ALA A 18 23.72 -5.59 -14.55
C ALA A 18 22.24 -5.68 -14.06
N GLN A 19 21.79 -4.77 -13.18
CA GLN A 19 20.39 -4.77 -12.72
C GLN A 19 19.76 -3.39 -12.89
N ILE A 20 18.48 -3.36 -13.29
CA ILE A 20 17.74 -2.12 -13.44
C ILE A 20 16.96 -1.84 -12.16
N HIS A 21 17.16 -0.65 -11.64
CA HIS A 21 16.47 -0.14 -10.48
C HIS A 21 15.45 0.93 -10.91
N GLU A 22 14.36 1.02 -10.21
CA GLU A 22 13.39 2.09 -10.35
C GLU A 22 13.19 2.78 -9.01
N VAL A 23 13.12 4.10 -9.05
CA VAL A 23 12.72 4.92 -7.90
C VAL A 23 11.64 5.88 -8.37
N GLY A 24 10.62 6.09 -7.56
CA GLY A 24 9.55 6.99 -7.96
C GLY A 24 8.56 7.28 -6.86
N VAL A 25 7.49 7.93 -7.26
CA VAL A 25 6.42 8.40 -6.38
C VAL A 25 5.10 7.74 -6.74
N PHE A 26 4.27 7.53 -5.73
CA PHE A 26 2.88 7.15 -5.86
C PHE A 26 2.00 8.32 -5.43
N LEU A 27 0.95 8.60 -6.18
CA LEU A 27 -0.09 9.57 -5.85
C LEU A 27 -1.46 8.99 -6.18
N GLY A 28 -2.38 9.07 -5.23
CA GLY A 28 -3.72 8.51 -5.42
C GLY A 28 -4.65 8.81 -4.27
N GLY A 29 -5.67 8.00 -4.15
CA GLY A 29 -6.59 8.02 -3.04
C GLY A 29 -6.64 6.70 -2.30
N SER A 30 -7.19 6.77 -1.10
CA SER A 30 -7.46 5.63 -0.22
C SER A 30 -8.92 5.56 0.13
N ASN A 31 -9.40 4.35 0.42
CA ASN A 31 -10.69 4.11 1.05
C ASN A 31 -10.61 2.93 2.02
N TYR A 32 -11.50 2.94 2.98
CA TYR A 32 -11.66 1.93 3.99
C TYR A 32 -12.82 0.97 3.64
N ILE A 33 -12.69 -0.29 4.08
CA ILE A 33 -13.74 -1.33 3.98
C ILE A 33 -13.76 -2.09 5.31
N GLY A 34 -14.86 -2.00 6.03
CA GLY A 34 -15.08 -2.67 7.30
C GLY A 34 -16.43 -2.31 7.92
N ASP A 35 -16.47 -2.06 9.23
CA ASP A 35 -17.72 -1.91 9.97
C ASP A 35 -18.38 -0.53 9.85
N ILE A 36 -17.65 0.53 9.49
CA ILE A 36 -18.19 1.88 9.32
C ILE A 36 -18.17 2.31 7.85
N GLY A 37 -19.27 2.90 7.38
CA GLY A 37 -19.36 3.54 6.08
C GLY A 37 -19.76 2.59 4.95
N LYS A 38 -19.30 2.92 3.74
CA LYS A 38 -19.55 2.13 2.52
C LYS A 38 -18.63 0.92 2.46
N THR A 39 -19.11 -0.15 1.84
CA THR A 39 -18.36 -1.39 1.59
C THR A 39 -17.86 -1.51 0.15
N ASN A 40 -17.79 -0.39 -0.59
CA ASN A 40 -17.30 -0.37 -1.95
C ASN A 40 -15.78 -0.62 -1.99
N TYR A 41 -15.32 -1.54 -2.83
CA TYR A 41 -13.91 -1.86 -2.96
C TYR A 41 -13.08 -0.71 -3.54
N ILE A 42 -13.63 0.05 -4.47
CA ILE A 42 -12.96 1.18 -5.10
C ILE A 42 -13.84 2.41 -4.91
N ASN A 43 -13.46 3.25 -3.96
CA ASN A 43 -14.16 4.49 -3.65
C ASN A 43 -13.20 5.47 -2.95
N PRO A 44 -12.08 5.87 -3.61
CA PRO A 44 -11.09 6.72 -2.99
C PRO A 44 -11.72 8.03 -2.50
N ASN A 45 -11.70 8.24 -1.20
CA ASN A 45 -12.30 9.40 -0.53
C ASN A 45 -11.27 10.21 0.28
N GLU A 46 -10.06 9.68 0.45
CA GLU A 46 -8.96 10.34 1.14
C GLU A 46 -7.70 10.32 0.28
N LEU A 47 -6.73 11.18 0.58
CA LEU A 47 -5.46 11.27 -0.14
C LEU A 47 -4.49 10.17 0.30
N ALA A 48 -3.79 9.58 -0.67
CA ALA A 48 -2.67 8.67 -0.46
C ALA A 48 -1.48 9.07 -1.33
N TYR A 49 -0.28 9.11 -0.75
CA TYR A 49 0.96 9.41 -1.46
C TYR A 49 2.12 8.62 -0.88
N GLY A 50 3.13 8.37 -1.70
CA GLY A 50 4.24 7.53 -1.24
C GLY A 50 5.43 7.51 -2.16
N LEU A 51 6.42 6.71 -1.75
CA LEU A 51 7.64 6.44 -2.48
C LEU A 51 7.66 4.97 -2.86
N VAL A 52 8.18 4.69 -4.04
CA VAL A 52 8.30 3.33 -4.57
C VAL A 52 9.74 3.12 -5.05
N TYR A 53 10.30 2.00 -4.65
CA TYR A 53 11.56 1.49 -5.17
C TYR A 53 11.33 0.09 -5.71
N LYS A 54 11.86 -0.19 -6.90
CA LYS A 54 11.82 -1.53 -7.51
C LYS A 54 13.21 -1.95 -7.96
N TRP A 55 13.45 -3.23 -7.78
CA TRP A 55 14.61 -3.92 -8.31
C TRP A 55 14.13 -4.94 -9.34
N ASN A 56 14.34 -4.62 -10.62
CA ASN A 56 13.94 -5.47 -11.73
C ASN A 56 14.95 -6.60 -11.91
N LYS A 57 14.59 -7.80 -11.51
CA LYS A 57 15.43 -8.99 -11.62
C LYS A 57 15.39 -9.60 -13.03
N SER A 58 14.27 -9.46 -13.71
CA SER A 58 14.04 -9.91 -15.09
C SER A 58 12.92 -9.09 -15.74
N PRO A 59 12.65 -9.24 -17.05
CA PRO A 59 11.52 -8.57 -17.70
C PRO A 59 10.15 -8.86 -17.04
N ARG A 60 10.01 -10.00 -16.36
CA ARG A 60 8.77 -10.42 -15.72
C ARG A 60 8.73 -10.27 -14.21
N HIS A 61 9.89 -10.09 -13.55
CA HIS A 61 9.97 -10.17 -12.10
C HIS A 61 10.70 -8.97 -11.51
N ALA A 62 10.08 -8.32 -10.54
CA ALA A 62 10.69 -7.27 -9.75
C ALA A 62 10.41 -7.45 -8.25
N TYR A 63 11.37 -7.07 -7.41
CA TYR A 63 11.15 -6.84 -5.99
C TYR A 63 10.75 -5.38 -5.80
N ARG A 64 9.71 -5.15 -5.03
CA ARG A 64 9.20 -3.81 -4.76
C ARG A 64 9.20 -3.54 -3.26
N ILE A 65 9.70 -2.35 -2.90
CA ILE A 65 9.55 -1.77 -1.56
C ILE A 65 8.82 -0.45 -1.75
N SER A 66 7.81 -0.20 -0.91
CA SER A 66 7.11 1.08 -0.94
C SER A 66 6.85 1.61 0.47
N TYR A 67 6.84 2.94 0.59
CA TYR A 67 6.37 3.67 1.74
C TYR A 67 5.18 4.52 1.32
N THR A 68 4.04 4.36 1.98
CA THR A 68 2.82 5.10 1.64
C THR A 68 2.26 5.74 2.90
N GLN A 69 1.93 7.02 2.80
CA GLN A 69 1.20 7.75 3.81
C GLN A 69 -0.18 8.09 3.27
N ALA A 70 -1.22 7.80 4.05
CA ALA A 70 -2.60 8.00 3.66
C ALA A 70 -3.47 8.32 4.88
N LYS A 71 -4.66 8.82 4.61
CA LYS A 71 -5.78 8.79 5.55
C LYS A 71 -6.78 7.75 5.08
N ILE A 72 -7.52 7.16 5.98
CA ILE A 72 -8.72 6.37 5.70
C ILE A 72 -9.86 6.94 6.51
N SER A 73 -11.05 6.94 5.93
CA SER A 73 -12.24 7.45 6.61
C SER A 73 -13.48 6.63 6.25
N GLY A 74 -14.43 6.60 7.16
CA GLY A 74 -15.74 6.02 6.95
C GLY A 74 -16.83 6.88 7.59
N ASN A 75 -18.00 6.94 6.94
CA ASN A 75 -19.18 7.62 7.45
C ASN A 75 -20.41 6.78 7.15
N ASP A 76 -21.10 6.36 8.20
CA ASP A 76 -22.29 5.53 8.13
C ASP A 76 -23.44 6.19 7.37
N LEU A 77 -23.55 7.52 7.40
CA LEU A 77 -24.57 8.25 6.65
C LEU A 77 -24.43 8.06 5.12
N ASN A 78 -23.25 7.67 4.67
CA ASN A 78 -22.99 7.37 3.25
C ASN A 78 -23.20 5.89 2.90
N SER A 79 -23.56 5.04 3.87
CA SER A 79 -23.81 3.61 3.65
C SER A 79 -25.12 3.36 2.91
N SER A 80 -25.20 2.21 2.23
CA SER A 80 -26.46 1.69 1.70
C SER A 80 -27.28 0.91 2.74
N GLU A 81 -26.71 0.59 3.90
CA GLU A 81 -27.32 -0.20 4.94
C GLU A 81 -28.07 0.68 5.95
N LYS A 82 -29.38 0.46 6.12
CA LYS A 82 -30.23 1.24 7.03
C LYS A 82 -29.73 1.24 8.47
N ALA A 83 -29.21 0.12 8.95
CA ALA A 83 -28.69 -0.02 10.32
C ALA A 83 -27.47 0.88 10.56
N ARG A 84 -26.57 1.00 9.58
CA ARG A 84 -25.41 1.90 9.63
C ARG A 84 -25.88 3.37 9.62
N ILE A 85 -26.81 3.73 8.73
CA ILE A 85 -27.34 5.10 8.65
C ILE A 85 -27.97 5.51 9.99
N GLN A 86 -28.72 4.62 10.64
CA GLN A 86 -29.32 4.88 11.97
C GLN A 86 -28.26 5.04 13.06
N ARG A 87 -27.16 4.28 12.98
CA ARG A 87 -26.06 4.35 13.94
C ARG A 87 -25.26 5.66 13.78
N GLY A 88 -25.01 6.09 12.55
CA GLY A 88 -24.43 7.40 12.23
C GLY A 88 -23.00 7.60 12.68
N TYR A 89 -22.18 6.55 12.74
CA TYR A 89 -20.79 6.64 13.14
C TYR A 89 -19.92 7.20 12.02
N ASN A 90 -18.87 7.91 12.41
CA ASN A 90 -17.85 8.37 11.49
C ASN A 90 -16.47 8.29 12.13
N PHE A 91 -15.44 8.06 11.30
CA PHE A 91 -14.06 8.06 11.74
C PHE A 91 -13.13 8.58 10.65
N VAL A 92 -11.95 9.01 11.09
CA VAL A 92 -10.78 9.29 10.27
C VAL A 92 -9.56 8.70 10.97
N ASN A 93 -8.70 8.01 10.22
CA ASN A 93 -7.49 7.41 10.75
C ASN A 93 -6.29 7.68 9.83
N ASN A 94 -5.11 7.89 10.40
CA ASN A 94 -3.88 8.11 9.66
C ASN A 94 -3.15 6.77 9.49
N ILE A 95 -2.76 6.46 8.26
CA ILE A 95 -2.06 5.22 7.90
C ILE A 95 -0.67 5.56 7.38
N ARG A 96 0.35 4.87 7.92
CA ARG A 96 1.72 4.87 7.41
C ARG A 96 2.12 3.42 7.17
N GLU A 97 2.27 3.06 5.90
CA GLU A 97 2.57 1.70 5.46
C GLU A 97 3.98 1.62 4.89
N ILE A 98 4.74 0.62 5.33
CA ILE A 98 5.93 0.14 4.61
C ILE A 98 5.57 -1.24 4.10
N SER A 99 5.71 -1.48 2.80
CA SER A 99 5.49 -2.81 2.23
C SER A 99 6.69 -3.27 1.40
N ALA A 100 6.94 -4.57 1.44
CA ALA A 100 7.97 -5.22 0.64
C ALA A 100 7.40 -6.51 0.03
N GLY A 101 7.72 -6.77 -1.23
CA GLY A 101 7.17 -7.93 -1.90
C GLY A 101 7.63 -8.08 -3.33
N PHE A 102 6.86 -8.84 -4.06
CA PHE A 102 7.16 -9.31 -5.39
C PHE A 102 6.12 -8.78 -6.40
N GLU A 103 6.62 -8.22 -7.50
CA GLU A 103 5.84 -7.75 -8.63
C GLU A 103 6.08 -8.68 -9.82
N PHE A 104 5.00 -9.18 -10.42
CA PHE A 104 5.02 -10.05 -11.60
C PHE A 104 4.34 -9.35 -12.78
N ASN A 105 5.06 -9.24 -13.90
CA ASN A 105 4.57 -8.71 -15.17
C ASN A 105 4.02 -9.83 -16.04
N PHE A 106 2.81 -9.67 -16.55
CA PHE A 106 2.18 -10.67 -17.42
C PHE A 106 2.82 -10.75 -18.81
N PHE A 107 3.34 -9.62 -19.29
CA PHE A 107 4.12 -9.55 -20.54
C PHE A 107 5.55 -9.14 -20.24
N ASP A 108 6.48 -9.48 -21.12
CA ASP A 108 7.86 -9.09 -20.99
C ASP A 108 8.00 -7.57 -21.05
N PHE A 109 8.42 -6.99 -19.93
CA PHE A 109 8.65 -5.56 -19.79
C PHE A 109 10.17 -5.31 -19.80
N ASN A 110 10.76 -5.49 -21.00
CA ASN A 110 12.20 -5.34 -21.18
C ASN A 110 12.57 -3.86 -21.32
N LEU A 111 13.20 -3.30 -20.31
CA LEU A 111 13.62 -1.90 -20.26
C LEU A 111 14.86 -1.57 -21.14
N HIS A 112 15.42 -2.56 -21.82
CA HIS A 112 16.57 -2.38 -22.73
C HIS A 112 16.16 -2.15 -24.18
N GLU A 113 14.96 -2.54 -24.54
CA GLU A 113 14.48 -2.42 -25.89
C GLU A 113 13.78 -1.09 -26.13
N PHE A 114 14.02 -0.49 -27.28
CA PHE A 114 13.33 0.74 -27.70
C PHE A 114 11.86 0.45 -28.05
N GLY A 115 10.99 1.40 -27.74
CA GLY A 115 9.57 1.35 -28.07
C GLY A 115 8.68 1.38 -26.82
N ASN A 116 7.41 1.77 -27.02
CA ASN A 116 6.42 1.82 -25.95
C ASN A 116 5.96 0.39 -25.62
N ARG A 117 6.09 0.03 -24.36
CA ARG A 117 5.66 -1.27 -23.85
C ARG A 117 4.59 -1.08 -22.81
N VAL A 118 3.61 -1.96 -22.80
CA VAL A 118 2.54 -1.98 -21.82
C VAL A 118 2.46 -3.39 -21.25
N THR A 119 2.38 -3.49 -19.93
CA THR A 119 2.13 -4.76 -19.26
C THR A 119 1.19 -4.59 -18.07
N PRO A 120 0.17 -5.45 -17.95
CA PRO A 120 -0.47 -5.67 -16.67
C PRO A 120 0.51 -6.30 -15.68
N TYR A 121 0.33 -6.03 -14.40
CA TYR A 121 1.13 -6.65 -13.36
C TYR A 121 0.32 -6.89 -12.09
N ILE A 122 0.80 -7.83 -11.28
CA ILE A 122 0.33 -8.03 -9.92
C ILE A 122 1.49 -7.82 -8.95
N TYR A 123 1.18 -7.31 -7.75
CA TYR A 123 2.12 -7.18 -6.66
C TYR A 123 1.51 -7.74 -5.38
N THR A 124 2.30 -8.52 -4.64
CA THR A 124 1.95 -9.03 -3.32
C THR A 124 3.19 -9.13 -2.44
N GLY A 125 2.99 -9.20 -1.14
CA GLY A 125 4.09 -9.28 -0.18
C GLY A 125 3.61 -9.15 1.27
N LEU A 126 4.40 -8.46 2.07
CA LEU A 126 4.09 -8.14 3.45
C LEU A 126 4.08 -6.62 3.63
N ALA A 127 3.07 -6.13 4.32
CA ALA A 127 2.95 -4.74 4.73
C ALA A 127 3.03 -4.63 6.26
N TYR A 128 3.73 -3.60 6.73
CA TYR A 128 3.71 -3.17 8.13
C TYR A 128 3.07 -1.79 8.18
N THR A 129 1.94 -1.71 8.87
CA THR A 129 1.10 -0.52 8.91
C THR A 129 1.05 0.03 10.33
N ASN A 130 1.45 1.29 10.49
CA ASN A 130 1.25 2.08 11.69
C ASN A 130 -0.02 2.91 11.54
N TYR A 131 -0.87 2.92 12.56
CA TYR A 131 -2.16 3.59 12.58
C TYR A 131 -2.50 4.11 13.97
N ASP A 132 -3.48 5.00 14.06
CA ASP A 132 -4.02 5.46 15.33
C ASP A 132 -5.07 4.46 15.83
N GLU A 133 -4.85 3.86 17.02
CA GLU A 133 -5.87 3.06 17.69
C GLU A 133 -6.94 4.02 18.19
N ILE A 134 -8.16 3.84 17.70
CA ILE A 134 -9.28 4.74 17.95
C ILE A 134 -10.45 4.02 18.60
N TYR A 135 -11.37 4.78 19.18
CA TYR A 135 -12.65 4.32 19.70
C TYR A 135 -13.74 5.36 19.40
N ILE A 136 -15.00 4.93 19.30
CA ILE A 136 -16.14 5.79 18.93
C ILE A 136 -16.87 6.25 20.19
N VAL A 137 -17.03 7.57 20.32
CA VAL A 137 -17.84 8.19 21.39
C VAL A 137 -18.71 9.27 20.77
N ASN A 138 -20.01 9.23 21.07
CA ASN A 138 -21.00 10.15 20.54
C ASN A 138 -20.95 10.25 18.99
N GLY A 139 -20.78 9.09 18.33
CA GLY A 139 -20.77 9.00 16.88
C GLY A 139 -19.46 9.37 16.19
N THR A 140 -18.42 9.83 16.92
CA THR A 140 -17.17 10.28 16.34
C THR A 140 -15.96 9.53 16.92
N SER A 141 -14.90 9.40 16.12
CA SER A 141 -13.65 8.75 16.54
C SER A 141 -12.83 9.62 17.49
N LYS A 142 -12.20 8.99 18.48
CA LYS A 142 -11.18 9.56 19.35
C LYS A 142 -9.96 8.67 19.37
N VAL A 143 -8.77 9.26 19.36
CA VAL A 143 -7.49 8.56 19.41
C VAL A 143 -7.18 8.14 20.84
N ASP A 144 -6.81 6.87 21.03
CA ASP A 144 -6.26 6.34 22.28
C ASP A 144 -4.72 6.38 22.24
N LYS A 145 -4.12 5.68 21.28
CA LYS A 145 -2.66 5.59 21.11
C LYS A 145 -2.29 5.19 19.69
N ASN A 146 -1.00 5.26 19.36
CA ASN A 146 -0.52 4.64 18.12
C ASN A 146 -0.40 3.13 18.29
N SER A 147 -0.70 2.40 17.21
CA SER A 147 -0.59 0.96 17.14
C SER A 147 -0.06 0.56 15.76
N SER A 148 0.25 -0.72 15.61
CA SER A 148 0.73 -1.25 14.35
C SER A 148 0.18 -2.64 14.08
N THR A 149 0.11 -2.99 12.81
CA THR A 149 -0.34 -4.31 12.35
C THR A 149 0.42 -4.73 11.11
N PHE A 150 0.47 -6.03 10.87
CA PHE A 150 0.86 -6.56 9.58
C PHE A 150 -0.35 -6.69 8.67
N GLY A 151 -0.08 -6.79 7.36
CA GLY A 151 -1.10 -7.02 6.34
C GLY A 151 -0.50 -7.60 5.08
N ILE A 152 -1.37 -8.04 4.20
CA ILE A 152 -1.02 -8.59 2.88
C ILE A 152 -1.49 -7.61 1.82
N PRO A 153 -0.58 -6.92 1.12
CA PRO A 153 -0.93 -6.12 -0.04
C PRO A 153 -1.21 -7.03 -1.25
N MET A 154 -2.28 -6.74 -1.96
CA MET A 154 -2.69 -7.38 -3.21
C MET A 154 -2.99 -6.27 -4.20
N THR A 155 -2.07 -6.00 -5.14
CA THR A 155 -2.19 -4.91 -6.09
C THR A 155 -2.27 -5.45 -7.51
N LEU A 156 -3.20 -4.92 -8.27
CA LEU A 156 -3.32 -5.09 -9.72
C LEU A 156 -3.05 -3.75 -10.38
N GLY A 157 -2.24 -3.74 -11.43
CA GLY A 157 -1.93 -2.52 -12.16
C GLY A 157 -1.61 -2.76 -13.63
N ILE A 158 -1.52 -1.66 -14.34
CA ILE A 158 -1.02 -1.59 -15.71
C ILE A 158 0.08 -0.55 -15.74
N LYS A 159 1.21 -0.87 -16.35
CA LYS A 159 2.32 0.06 -16.51
C LYS A 159 2.79 0.16 -17.95
N SER A 160 3.31 1.34 -18.29
CA SER A 160 3.90 1.64 -19.59
C SER A 160 5.12 2.54 -19.42
N ASN A 161 6.13 2.35 -20.23
CA ASN A 161 7.20 3.32 -20.35
C ASN A 161 6.73 4.51 -21.20
N ILE A 162 6.85 5.73 -20.64
CA ILE A 162 6.55 6.99 -21.36
C ILE A 162 7.79 7.44 -22.14
N THR A 163 8.97 7.26 -21.55
CA THR A 163 10.28 7.45 -22.15
C THR A 163 11.14 6.22 -21.85
N PRO A 164 12.37 6.09 -22.42
CA PRO A 164 13.25 4.99 -22.07
C PRO A 164 13.52 4.83 -20.58
N ASP A 165 13.43 5.91 -19.81
CA ASP A 165 13.79 5.92 -18.40
C ASP A 165 12.60 6.26 -17.45
N LEU A 166 11.42 6.62 -17.99
CA LEU A 166 10.24 6.94 -17.20
C LEU A 166 9.11 5.94 -17.43
N ILE A 167 8.62 5.36 -16.34
CA ILE A 167 7.50 4.42 -16.33
C ILE A 167 6.34 5.04 -15.57
N LEU A 168 5.17 5.07 -16.20
CA LEU A 168 3.89 5.40 -15.60
C LEU A 168 3.11 4.12 -15.34
N ALA A 169 2.54 3.98 -14.15
CA ALA A 169 1.64 2.90 -13.83
C ALA A 169 0.35 3.41 -13.18
N GLY A 170 -0.77 2.79 -13.52
CA GLY A 170 -2.03 2.89 -12.79
C GLY A 170 -2.24 1.63 -11.97
N GLU A 171 -2.61 1.76 -10.69
CA GLU A 171 -2.74 0.62 -9.80
C GLU A 171 -3.91 0.75 -8.82
N ILE A 172 -4.50 -0.41 -8.51
CA ILE A 172 -5.48 -0.60 -7.45
C ILE A 172 -4.92 -1.69 -6.54
N GLY A 173 -4.74 -1.37 -5.27
CA GLY A 173 -4.15 -2.29 -4.32
C GLY A 173 -4.98 -2.39 -3.05
N VAL A 174 -5.50 -3.58 -2.79
CA VAL A 174 -6.21 -3.92 -1.54
C VAL A 174 -5.18 -4.36 -0.50
N ARG A 175 -5.42 -4.01 0.76
CA ARG A 175 -4.64 -4.46 1.93
C ARG A 175 -5.55 -5.19 2.88
N TYR A 176 -5.33 -6.48 3.03
CA TYR A 176 -5.90 -7.27 4.11
C TYR A 176 -5.05 -7.08 5.36
N THR A 177 -5.61 -6.51 6.42
CA THR A 177 -4.88 -6.32 7.68
C THR A 177 -5.18 -7.43 8.69
N PHE A 178 -4.29 -7.62 9.64
CA PHE A 178 -4.53 -8.58 10.74
C PHE A 178 -5.14 -7.93 11.98
N THR A 179 -5.65 -6.70 11.85
CA THR A 179 -6.36 -6.00 12.91
C THR A 179 -7.82 -5.78 12.54
N ASP A 180 -8.63 -5.52 13.55
CA ASP A 180 -10.04 -5.20 13.50
C ASP A 180 -10.30 -3.90 14.27
N ASN A 181 -9.37 -2.95 14.18
CA ASN A 181 -9.47 -1.69 14.93
C ASN A 181 -8.91 -0.48 14.15
N LEU A 182 -8.96 -0.51 12.83
CA LEU A 182 -8.64 0.68 12.04
C LEU A 182 -9.76 1.72 12.12
N ASP A 183 -11.00 1.29 12.33
CA ASP A 183 -12.20 2.13 12.42
C ASP A 183 -12.69 2.36 13.85
N GLY A 184 -12.06 1.72 14.85
CA GLY A 184 -12.44 1.85 16.25
C GLY A 184 -13.53 0.89 16.69
N SER A 185 -13.89 -0.11 15.87
CA SER A 185 -14.92 -1.11 16.21
C SER A 185 -14.50 -2.03 17.35
N ASN A 186 -13.20 -2.33 17.47
CA ASN A 186 -12.64 -3.27 18.45
C ASN A 186 -11.46 -2.69 19.25
N PRO A 187 -11.68 -1.68 20.13
CA PRO A 187 -10.62 -1.10 20.95
C PRO A 187 -9.97 -2.15 21.85
N LYS A 188 -8.63 -2.21 21.82
CA LYS A 188 -7.84 -3.17 22.61
C LYS A 188 -7.69 -2.77 24.08
N ASN A 189 -7.91 -1.49 24.39
CA ASN A 189 -7.84 -0.97 25.75
C ASN A 189 -9.08 -1.34 26.53
N GLU A 190 -8.90 -2.06 27.66
CA GLU A 190 -10.00 -2.53 28.52
C GLU A 190 -10.95 -1.38 28.96
N SER A 191 -10.43 -0.17 29.17
CA SER A 191 -11.24 1.00 29.55
C SER A 191 -12.24 1.40 28.45
N PHE A 192 -11.99 1.04 27.22
CA PHE A 192 -12.81 1.38 26.04
C PHE A 192 -13.58 0.20 25.46
N LYS A 193 -13.45 -1.01 26.01
CA LYS A 193 -14.22 -2.20 25.58
C LYS A 193 -15.73 -1.98 25.53
N LYS A 194 -16.26 -1.14 26.41
CA LYS A 194 -17.70 -0.78 26.41
C LYS A 194 -18.17 -0.07 25.13
N TYR A 195 -17.26 0.38 24.29
CA TYR A 195 -17.52 1.02 23.00
C TYR A 195 -17.35 0.08 21.81
N GLN A 196 -17.10 -1.22 22.04
CA GLN A 196 -17.03 -2.21 20.96
C GLN A 196 -18.35 -2.32 20.21
N PHE A 197 -18.26 -2.50 18.90
CA PHE A 197 -19.41 -2.70 18.01
C PHE A 197 -18.99 -3.45 16.75
N GLY A 198 -19.94 -3.76 15.87
CA GLY A 198 -19.66 -4.40 14.59
C GLY A 198 -19.39 -5.90 14.68
N ASN A 199 -18.71 -6.43 13.68
CA ASN A 199 -18.35 -7.84 13.61
C ASN A 199 -16.91 -8.04 14.06
N LEU A 200 -16.69 -8.44 15.31
CA LEU A 200 -15.38 -8.60 15.93
C LEU A 200 -14.53 -9.75 15.33
N ASP A 201 -15.14 -10.61 14.53
CA ASP A 201 -14.44 -11.71 13.84
C ASP A 201 -13.94 -11.31 12.44
N SER A 202 -14.36 -10.18 11.91
CA SER A 202 -13.88 -9.64 10.64
C SER A 202 -12.55 -8.91 10.81
N LYS A 203 -11.79 -8.77 9.72
CA LYS A 203 -10.59 -7.95 9.70
C LYS A 203 -10.81 -6.76 8.79
N ASP A 204 -10.19 -5.65 9.16
CA ASP A 204 -10.27 -4.41 8.40
C ASP A 204 -9.45 -4.46 7.12
N TRP A 205 -9.98 -3.84 6.07
CA TRP A 205 -9.33 -3.69 4.79
C TRP A 205 -9.23 -2.22 4.41
N TYR A 206 -8.21 -1.87 3.67
CA TYR A 206 -8.16 -0.59 2.99
C TYR A 206 -7.59 -0.74 1.57
N VAL A 207 -7.88 0.23 0.73
CA VAL A 207 -7.53 0.19 -0.68
C VAL A 207 -6.80 1.47 -1.05
N PHE A 208 -5.73 1.35 -1.82
CA PHE A 208 -5.09 2.46 -2.50
C PHE A 208 -5.38 2.36 -4.00
N THR A 209 -5.81 3.47 -4.59
CA THR A 209 -6.06 3.58 -6.03
C THR A 209 -5.36 4.82 -6.53
N GLY A 210 -4.48 4.68 -7.53
CA GLY A 210 -3.72 5.83 -8.00
C GLY A 210 -2.76 5.52 -9.12
N ILE A 211 -1.82 6.43 -9.31
CA ILE A 211 -0.77 6.35 -10.31
C ILE A 211 0.60 6.39 -9.64
N SER A 212 1.56 5.69 -10.22
CA SER A 212 2.97 5.82 -9.86
C SER A 212 3.79 6.23 -11.07
N LEU A 213 4.74 7.13 -10.84
CA LEU A 213 5.74 7.54 -11.82
C LEU A 213 7.11 7.15 -11.28
N THR A 214 7.82 6.29 -12.02
CA THR A 214 9.14 5.81 -11.63
C THR A 214 10.19 6.15 -12.69
N TYR A 215 11.40 6.47 -12.23
CA TYR A 215 12.60 6.67 -13.05
C TYR A 215 13.51 5.45 -12.94
N THR A 216 13.95 4.92 -14.07
CA THR A 216 14.82 3.76 -14.17
C THR A 216 16.29 4.17 -14.23
N PHE A 217 17.14 3.44 -13.53
CA PHE A 217 18.59 3.66 -13.52
C PHE A 217 19.35 2.34 -13.30
N GLY A 218 20.61 2.32 -13.67
CA GLY A 218 21.48 1.16 -13.56
C GLY A 218 22.08 0.73 -14.90
N ASN A 219 22.99 -0.23 -14.85
CA ASN A 219 23.58 -0.79 -16.07
C ASN A 219 22.58 -1.74 -16.72
N LYS A 220 22.35 -1.54 -18.01
CA LYS A 220 21.42 -2.37 -18.81
C LYS A 220 22.06 -3.75 -19.10
N PRO A 221 21.74 -4.83 -18.39
CA PRO A 221 22.26 -6.15 -18.71
C PRO A 221 21.60 -6.66 -19.99
N CYS A 222 22.34 -7.37 -20.83
CA CYS A 222 21.72 -8.23 -21.82
C CYS A 222 21.05 -9.39 -21.09
N TYR A 223 19.74 -9.54 -21.18
CA TYR A 223 19.09 -10.79 -20.83
C TYR A 223 19.30 -11.76 -21.98
N CYS A 224 20.45 -12.44 -22.01
CA CYS A 224 20.61 -13.59 -22.90
C CYS A 224 19.66 -14.67 -22.41
N ALA A 225 18.75 -15.12 -23.26
CA ALA A 225 17.98 -16.34 -23.02
C ALA A 225 18.97 -17.51 -23.09
N ASP A 226 19.17 -18.22 -21.95
CA ASP A 226 19.77 -19.55 -21.93
C ASP A 226 18.77 -20.59 -22.44
#